data_6d63097eb362cddde138a143e52ff9c3
#
_entry.id   6d63097eb362cddde138a143e52ff9c3
#
_cell.length_a   1.000
_cell.length_b   1.000
_cell.length_c   1.000
_cell.angle_alpha   90.00
_cell.angle_beta   90.00
_cell.angle_gamma   90.00
#
_symmetry.space_group_name_H-M   'P 1'
#
loop_
_entity.id
_entity.type
_entity.pdbx_description
1 polymer ?
#
loop_
_entity_poly.entity_id
_entity_poly.type
_entity_poly.pdbx_seq_one_letter_code
_entity_poly.pdbx_strand_id
1 'polypeptide(L)'
;MTVHNQKAEPWKVTLVDTGDDTMTGGRLKRVVSYLQDEDIFCLTYGDGLSDVDITELIAFHKAQNVKATVTAVLPPGRFGALDVAGDRVNSFREKPQGDGANVNGGFFVL
;
A
#
# COMPACT_ATOMS: atom_id res chain seq x y z
N MET A 1 1.69 0.18 -29.62
CA MET A 1 1.41 -1.22 -29.28
C MET A 1 -0.03 -1.54 -29.66
N THR A 2 -0.21 -2.60 -30.40
CA THR A 2 -1.56 -3.03 -30.80
C THR A 2 -2.06 -4.08 -29.84
N VAL A 3 -3.24 -3.85 -29.26
CA VAL A 3 -3.87 -4.81 -28.37
C VAL A 3 -4.88 -5.61 -29.15
N HIS A 4 -4.64 -6.91 -29.29
CA HIS A 4 -5.52 -7.81 -30.03
C HIS A 4 -6.59 -8.46 -29.14
N ASN A 5 -6.44 -8.36 -27.82
CA ASN A 5 -7.33 -8.98 -26.89
C ASN A 5 -8.25 -7.93 -26.25
N GLN A 6 -9.56 -8.06 -26.50
CA GLN A 6 -10.56 -7.13 -25.99
C GLN A 6 -10.96 -7.41 -24.54
N LYS A 7 -10.32 -8.38 -23.87
CA LYS A 7 -10.55 -8.65 -22.46
C LYS A 7 -9.76 -7.70 -21.54
N ALA A 8 -8.91 -6.85 -22.10
CA ALA A 8 -8.22 -5.84 -21.33
C ALA A 8 -9.21 -4.82 -20.76
N GLU A 9 -8.96 -4.40 -19.52
CA GLU A 9 -9.76 -3.36 -18.89
C GLU A 9 -9.65 -2.05 -19.68
N PRO A 10 -10.73 -1.25 -19.74
CA PRO A 10 -10.73 0.00 -20.52
C PRO A 10 -9.98 1.13 -19.80
N TRP A 11 -8.78 0.85 -19.33
CA TRP A 11 -7.96 1.83 -18.62
C TRP A 11 -7.11 2.63 -19.57
N LYS A 12 -6.96 3.91 -19.25
CA LYS A 12 -5.93 4.74 -19.87
C LYS A 12 -4.67 4.61 -19.02
N VAL A 13 -3.62 4.06 -19.60
CA VAL A 13 -2.34 3.86 -18.93
C VAL A 13 -1.32 4.84 -19.50
N THR A 14 -0.67 5.59 -18.62
CA THR A 14 0.42 6.49 -18.98
C THR A 14 1.71 6.00 -18.31
N LEU A 15 2.74 5.77 -19.12
CA LEU A 15 4.05 5.37 -18.64
C LEU A 15 4.98 6.57 -18.63
N VAL A 16 5.60 6.84 -17.50
CA VAL A 16 6.49 7.98 -17.31
C VAL A 16 7.84 7.51 -16.78
N ASP A 17 8.91 7.86 -17.47
CA ASP A 17 10.26 7.62 -16.97
C ASP A 17 10.58 8.68 -15.91
N THR A 18 10.75 8.24 -14.67
CA THR A 18 11.05 9.11 -13.53
C THR A 18 12.51 9.02 -13.08
N GLY A 19 13.35 8.30 -13.82
CA GLY A 19 14.76 8.12 -13.50
C GLY A 19 15.04 6.89 -12.66
N ASP A 20 16.21 6.31 -12.83
CA ASP A 20 16.57 5.05 -12.18
C ASP A 20 16.82 5.22 -10.67
N ASP A 21 17.43 6.34 -10.29
CA ASP A 21 17.82 6.58 -8.89
C ASP A 21 16.78 7.38 -8.09
N THR A 22 15.62 7.64 -8.69
CA THR A 22 14.58 8.44 -8.06
C THR A 22 13.82 7.62 -7.03
N MET A 23 13.66 8.15 -5.83
CA MET A 23 12.88 7.52 -4.77
C MET A 23 11.38 7.83 -4.94
N THR A 24 10.54 7.19 -4.14
CA THR A 24 9.08 7.23 -4.26
C THR A 24 8.51 8.66 -4.31
N GLY A 25 8.87 9.49 -3.35
CA GLY A 25 8.39 10.88 -3.32
C GLY A 25 8.84 11.69 -4.53
N GLY A 26 10.07 11.48 -4.98
CA GLY A 26 10.60 12.11 -6.18
C GLY A 26 9.88 11.66 -7.44
N ARG A 27 9.57 10.38 -7.54
CA ARG A 27 8.79 9.84 -8.66
C ARG A 27 7.40 10.46 -8.72
N LEU A 28 6.75 10.55 -7.57
CA LEU A 28 5.44 11.16 -7.46
C LEU A 28 5.47 12.62 -7.91
N LYS A 29 6.47 13.37 -7.48
CA LYS A 29 6.64 14.77 -7.87
C LYS A 29 6.84 14.91 -9.39
N ARG A 30 7.55 13.98 -10.02
CA ARG A 30 7.83 14.03 -11.46
C ARG A 30 6.60 13.69 -12.31
N VAL A 31 5.57 13.06 -11.75
CA VAL A 31 4.33 12.78 -12.48
C VAL A 31 3.19 13.72 -12.10
N VAL A 32 3.45 14.73 -11.28
CA VAL A 32 2.41 15.61 -10.74
C VAL A 32 1.59 16.29 -11.83
N SER A 33 2.19 16.59 -12.99
CA SER A 33 1.48 17.20 -14.10
C SER A 33 0.33 16.35 -14.64
N TYR A 34 0.39 15.04 -14.45
CA TYR A 34 -0.66 14.11 -14.85
C TYR A 34 -1.78 14.00 -13.81
N LEU A 35 -1.56 14.55 -12.61
CA LEU A 35 -2.46 14.43 -11.46
C LEU A 35 -3.13 15.77 -11.10
N GLN A 36 -2.79 16.85 -11.78
CA GLN A 36 -3.22 18.21 -11.42
C GLN A 36 -4.72 18.42 -11.46
N ASP A 37 -5.43 17.69 -12.31
CA ASP A 37 -6.88 17.82 -12.46
C ASP A 37 -7.66 17.01 -11.43
N GLU A 38 -6.97 16.28 -10.56
CA GLU A 38 -7.60 15.42 -9.57
C GLU A 38 -7.50 16.04 -8.18
N ASP A 39 -8.62 16.07 -7.46
CA ASP A 39 -8.63 16.51 -6.06
C ASP A 39 -7.92 15.52 -5.16
N ILE A 40 -8.08 14.24 -5.43
CA ILE A 40 -7.42 13.14 -4.75
C ILE A 40 -6.97 12.10 -5.77
N PHE A 41 -5.99 11.32 -5.43
CA PHE A 41 -5.56 10.18 -6.24
C PHE A 41 -5.10 9.04 -5.34
N CYS A 42 -5.08 7.85 -5.92
CA CYS A 42 -4.62 6.66 -5.23
C CYS A 42 -3.20 6.32 -5.68
N LEU A 43 -2.39 5.85 -4.74
CA LEU A 43 -1.02 5.45 -4.99
C LEU A 43 -0.79 4.06 -4.42
N THR A 44 -0.13 3.23 -5.17
CA THR A 44 0.36 1.93 -4.68
C THR A 44 1.70 1.61 -5.32
N TYR A 45 2.40 0.65 -4.73
CA TYR A 45 3.62 0.11 -5.31
C TYR A 45 3.27 -0.95 -6.37
N GLY A 46 4.12 -1.06 -7.40
CA GLY A 46 3.83 -1.98 -8.51
C GLY A 46 3.87 -3.46 -8.15
N ASP A 47 4.55 -3.80 -7.07
CA ASP A 47 4.64 -5.17 -6.55
C ASP A 47 3.73 -5.42 -5.35
N GLY A 48 2.91 -4.44 -4.98
CA GLY A 48 1.96 -4.57 -3.89
C GLY A 48 0.68 -5.25 -4.34
N LEU A 49 0.20 -6.19 -3.54
CA LEU A 49 -1.07 -6.86 -3.76
C LEU A 49 -1.82 -6.94 -2.43
N SER A 50 -3.10 -6.59 -2.46
CA SER A 50 -3.92 -6.55 -1.26
C SER A 50 -5.38 -6.76 -1.61
N ASP A 51 -6.16 -7.19 -0.64
CA ASP A 51 -7.61 -7.28 -0.73
C ASP A 51 -8.31 -6.04 -0.14
N VAL A 52 -7.59 -4.94 0.06
CA VAL A 52 -8.17 -3.72 0.58
C VAL A 52 -9.30 -3.22 -0.33
N ASP A 53 -10.40 -2.81 0.28
CA ASP A 53 -11.50 -2.18 -0.44
C ASP A 53 -11.15 -0.72 -0.74
N ILE A 54 -10.79 -0.45 -1.99
CA ILE A 54 -10.34 0.88 -2.42
C ILE A 54 -11.46 1.91 -2.30
N THR A 55 -12.69 1.51 -2.58
CA THR A 55 -13.85 2.40 -2.43
C THR A 55 -14.03 2.84 -0.99
N GLU A 56 -13.91 1.93 -0.04
CA GLU A 56 -13.98 2.25 1.38
C GLU A 56 -12.79 3.09 1.84
N LEU A 57 -11.60 2.82 1.31
CA LEU A 57 -10.40 3.59 1.60
C LEU A 57 -10.57 5.06 1.16
N ILE A 58 -11.10 5.28 -0.02
CA ILE A 58 -11.38 6.62 -0.53
C ILE A 58 -12.45 7.32 0.32
N ALA A 59 -13.52 6.61 0.67
CA ALA A 59 -14.57 7.16 1.52
C ALA A 59 -14.03 7.54 2.91
N PHE A 60 -13.18 6.70 3.48
CA PHE A 60 -12.52 6.99 4.75
C PHE A 60 -11.65 8.24 4.64
N HIS A 61 -10.85 8.36 3.60
CA HIS A 61 -10.00 9.52 3.37
C HIS A 61 -10.82 10.81 3.33
N LYS A 62 -11.91 10.81 2.57
CA LYS A 62 -12.79 11.98 2.46
C LYS A 62 -13.44 12.34 3.78
N ALA A 63 -13.84 11.34 4.57
CA ALA A 63 -14.48 11.54 5.87
C ALA A 63 -13.52 12.13 6.90
N GLN A 64 -12.23 11.81 6.83
CA GLN A 64 -11.23 12.28 7.80
C GLN A 64 -10.73 13.70 7.52
N ASN A 65 -10.95 14.21 6.33
CA ASN A 65 -10.50 15.54 5.90
C ASN A 65 -8.99 15.75 6.15
N VAL A 66 -8.20 14.79 5.71
CA VAL A 66 -6.74 14.79 5.86
C VAL A 66 -6.07 14.83 4.49
N LYS A 67 -4.80 15.19 4.48
CA LYS A 67 -4.03 15.29 3.22
C LYS A 67 -3.59 13.94 2.68
N ALA A 68 -3.42 12.96 3.54
CA ALA A 68 -2.95 11.64 3.15
C ALA A 68 -3.56 10.58 4.04
N THR A 69 -3.92 9.46 3.44
CA THR A 69 -4.36 8.26 4.14
C THR A 69 -3.53 7.09 3.63
N VAL A 70 -3.03 6.29 4.53
CA VAL A 70 -2.26 5.09 4.22
C VAL A 70 -2.93 3.88 4.83
N THR A 71 -2.94 2.77 4.08
CA THR A 71 -3.39 1.50 4.61
C THR A 71 -2.36 0.98 5.61
N ALA A 72 -2.79 0.78 6.84
CA ALA A 72 -1.97 0.21 7.89
C ALA A 72 -2.29 -1.27 8.03
N VAL A 73 -1.26 -2.09 8.13
CA VAL A 73 -1.41 -3.52 8.29
C VAL A 73 -0.53 -4.01 9.43
N LEU A 74 -0.98 -5.09 10.07
CA LEU A 74 -0.17 -5.81 11.04
C LEU A 74 0.52 -6.96 10.30
N PRO A 75 1.84 -6.91 10.12
CA PRO A 75 2.51 -7.97 9.40
C PRO A 75 2.43 -9.28 10.17
N PRO A 76 2.21 -10.41 9.49
CA PRO A 76 2.30 -11.71 10.15
C PRO A 76 3.74 -11.97 10.58
N GLY A 77 3.93 -12.55 11.75
CA GLY A 77 5.23 -13.03 12.17
C GLY A 77 5.66 -14.22 11.34
N ARG A 78 6.95 -14.29 11.05
CA ARG A 78 7.53 -15.44 10.31
C ARG A 78 7.53 -16.70 11.16
N PHE A 79 7.74 -16.53 12.46
CA PHE A 79 7.87 -17.60 13.42
C PHE A 79 6.94 -17.33 14.58
N GLY A 80 6.51 -18.38 15.27
CA GLY A 80 5.75 -18.22 16.48
C GLY A 80 6.56 -17.49 17.55
N ALA A 81 5.92 -16.66 18.32
CA ALA A 81 6.54 -16.01 19.47
C ALA A 81 6.42 -16.88 20.70
N LEU A 82 7.51 -17.04 21.43
CA LEU A 82 7.57 -17.79 22.66
C LEU A 82 7.70 -16.85 23.84
N ASP A 83 6.86 -17.05 24.83
CA ASP A 83 7.03 -16.43 26.14
C ASP A 83 7.64 -17.49 27.06
N VAL A 84 8.91 -17.30 27.40
CA VAL A 84 9.70 -18.27 28.13
C VAL A 84 10.00 -17.77 29.52
N ALA A 85 9.69 -18.57 30.54
CA ALA A 85 10.08 -18.31 31.92
C ALA A 85 10.93 -19.49 32.39
N GLY A 86 12.23 -19.25 32.59
CA GLY A 86 13.20 -20.30 32.88
C GLY A 86 13.30 -21.30 31.73
N ASP A 87 13.02 -22.55 32.00
CA ASP A 87 13.04 -23.62 31.00
C ASP A 87 11.65 -23.91 30.39
N ARG A 88 10.66 -23.12 30.77
CA ARG A 88 9.28 -23.35 30.34
C ARG A 88 8.84 -22.31 29.34
N VAL A 89 8.12 -22.78 28.31
CA VAL A 89 7.39 -21.92 27.39
C VAL A 89 6.04 -21.58 28.06
N ASN A 90 5.85 -20.32 28.44
CA ASN A 90 4.60 -19.86 29.04
C ASN A 90 3.52 -19.67 27.99
N SER A 91 3.90 -19.13 26.84
CA SER A 91 2.98 -18.97 25.73
C SER A 91 3.72 -19.11 24.43
N PHE A 92 2.98 -19.61 23.45
CA PHE A 92 3.43 -19.67 22.06
C PHE A 92 2.35 -19.01 21.21
N ARG A 93 2.74 -17.99 20.47
CA ARG A 93 1.83 -17.32 19.54
C ARG A 93 2.26 -17.59 18.14
N GLU A 94 1.45 -18.34 17.41
CA GLU A 94 1.67 -18.63 16.03
C GLU A 94 1.48 -17.37 15.20
N LYS A 95 2.42 -17.06 14.33
CA LYS A 95 2.38 -15.90 13.43
C LYS A 95 2.05 -14.60 14.19
N PRO A 96 2.87 -14.22 15.17
CA PRO A 96 2.64 -12.96 15.86
C PRO A 96 2.69 -11.82 14.85
N GLN A 97 1.89 -10.81 15.07
CA GLN A 97 1.80 -9.67 14.19
C GLN A 97 2.92 -8.67 14.52
N GLY A 98 4.14 -9.02 14.13
CA GLY A 98 5.31 -8.22 14.44
C GLY A 98 5.37 -7.91 15.94
N ASP A 99 5.72 -6.71 16.32
CA ASP A 99 5.71 -6.26 17.71
C ASP A 99 4.36 -5.65 18.10
N GLY A 100 3.29 -5.98 17.40
CA GLY A 100 1.99 -5.35 17.58
C GLY A 100 1.88 -3.99 16.89
N ALA A 101 2.90 -3.58 16.16
CA ALA A 101 2.91 -2.30 15.46
C ALA A 101 2.38 -2.46 14.04
N ASN A 102 1.58 -1.50 13.62
CA ASN A 102 1.15 -1.39 12.25
C ASN A 102 2.31 -0.94 11.36
N VAL A 103 2.34 -1.45 10.15
CA VAL A 103 3.28 -1.03 9.13
C VAL A 103 2.54 -0.51 7.90
N ASN A 104 3.27 0.19 7.06
CA ASN A 104 2.75 0.71 5.80
C ASN A 104 2.33 -0.45 4.89
N GLY A 105 1.05 -0.52 4.59
CA GLY A 105 0.48 -1.55 3.70
C GLY A 105 0.54 -1.21 2.22
N GLY A 106 1.08 -0.05 1.87
CA GLY A 106 1.41 0.29 0.49
C GLY A 106 0.29 0.90 -0.35
N PHE A 107 -0.92 1.01 0.18
CA PHE A 107 -2.05 1.62 -0.52
C PHE A 107 -2.38 2.95 0.13
N PHE A 108 -2.37 4.00 -0.68
CA PHE A 108 -2.51 5.38 -0.22
C PHE A 108 -3.63 6.10 -0.97
N VAL A 109 -4.24 7.06 -0.30
CA VAL A 109 -5.03 8.12 -0.93
C VAL A 109 -4.39 9.46 -0.55
N LEU A 110 -4.14 10.27 -1.56
CA LEU A 110 -3.41 11.53 -1.39
C LEU A 110 -4.18 12.71 -1.97
#